data_e29ada4cd63797933bc3a22d54a43b72
#
_entry.id   e29ada4cd63797933bc3a22d54a43b72
#
_cell.length_a   1.000
_cell.length_b   1.000
_cell.length_c   1.000
_cell.angle_alpha   90.00
_cell.angle_beta   90.00
_cell.angle_gamma   90.00
#
_symmetry.space_group_name_H-M   'P 1'
#
loop_
_entity.id
_entity.type
_entity.pdbx_description
1 polymer ?
#
loop_
_entity_poly.entity_id
_entity_poly.type
_entity_poly.pdbx_seq_one_letter_code
_entity_poly.pdbx_strand_id
1 'polypeptide(L)'
;MRSSKVIHVVSCHAEGEVGDVIVGGVAPPPGDTLWEQSRWIARDETLRNFMLNEPRGGVFRHVNLLVPSKDPRAQMAWIIMEPADTPPMSGSNSLCVATVLLDSGILPMTEPVTHLVLEAPGGLVEITAQCRDGKAEKVEVHNVPSFADKIDRWIEVEGVGS
;
A
#
# COMPACT_ATOMS: atom_id res chain seq x y z
N MET A 1 0.09 32.53 -2.10
CA MET A 1 0.81 31.25 -2.28
C MET A 1 0.39 30.67 -3.63
N ARG A 2 1.34 30.21 -4.44
CA ARG A 2 1.02 29.46 -5.68
C ARG A 2 1.38 28.02 -5.46
N SER A 3 0.46 27.11 -5.76
CA SER A 3 0.71 25.66 -5.75
C SER A 3 0.49 25.13 -7.16
N SER A 4 1.42 24.30 -7.64
CA SER A 4 1.27 23.59 -8.92
C SER A 4 0.60 22.23 -8.75
N LYS A 5 0.55 21.71 -7.51
CA LYS A 5 -0.01 20.39 -7.20
C LYS A 5 -0.47 20.35 -5.75
N VAL A 6 -1.59 19.68 -5.50
CA VAL A 6 -2.09 19.34 -4.17
C VAL A 6 -2.20 17.83 -4.09
N ILE A 7 -1.65 17.24 -3.05
CA ILE A 7 -1.77 15.80 -2.75
C ILE A 7 -2.55 15.67 -1.45
N HIS A 8 -3.61 14.86 -1.47
CA HIS A 8 -4.42 14.58 -0.31
C HIS A 8 -3.94 13.29 0.35
N VAL A 9 -3.58 13.37 1.62
CA VAL A 9 -3.04 12.25 2.39
C VAL A 9 -3.84 12.08 3.66
N VAL A 10 -4.19 10.85 3.98
CA VAL A 10 -4.72 10.45 5.29
C VAL A 10 -3.63 9.68 6.01
N SER A 11 -3.20 10.21 7.16
CA SER A 11 -2.19 9.53 7.97
C SER A 11 -2.82 8.38 8.76
N CYS A 12 -2.13 7.25 8.76
CA CYS A 12 -2.54 6.05 9.46
C CYS A 12 -1.31 5.31 10.01
N HIS A 13 -1.53 4.42 10.96
CA HIS A 13 -0.49 3.50 11.42
C HIS A 13 -1.11 2.15 11.83
N ALA A 14 -0.35 1.08 11.68
CA ALA A 14 -0.65 -0.24 12.19
C ALA A 14 0.31 -0.55 13.34
N GLU A 15 -0.21 -0.55 14.59
CA GLU A 15 0.59 -0.79 15.82
C GLU A 15 1.86 0.07 15.93
N GLY A 16 1.80 1.31 15.40
CA GLY A 16 2.90 2.28 15.42
C GLY A 16 3.72 2.36 14.13
N GLU A 17 3.58 1.41 13.21
CA GLU A 17 4.19 1.48 11.88
C GLU A 17 3.36 2.38 10.98
N VAL A 18 3.95 3.51 10.56
CA VAL A 18 3.26 4.53 9.77
C VAL A 18 3.03 4.04 8.34
N GLY A 19 1.79 4.12 7.90
CA GLY A 19 1.38 3.79 6.54
C GLY A 19 0.42 4.85 5.99
N ASP A 20 0.95 6.02 5.64
CA ASP A 20 0.18 7.13 5.08
C ASP A 20 -0.49 6.71 3.76
N VAL A 21 -1.71 7.20 3.50
CA VAL A 21 -2.47 6.84 2.31
C VAL A 21 -2.76 8.08 1.47
N ILE A 22 -2.28 8.11 0.23
CA ILE A 22 -2.63 9.13 -0.75
C ILE A 22 -4.00 8.80 -1.33
N VAL A 23 -4.97 9.63 -1.00
CA VAL A 23 -6.39 9.46 -1.39
C VAL A 23 -6.79 10.36 -2.55
N GLY A 24 -5.90 11.25 -3.02
CA GLY A 24 -6.19 12.14 -4.13
C GLY A 24 -5.02 13.03 -4.54
N GLY A 25 -5.16 13.69 -5.69
CA GLY A 25 -4.17 14.63 -6.21
C GLY A 25 -3.01 13.98 -7.00
N VAL A 26 -3.02 12.65 -7.14
CA VAL A 26 -2.05 11.88 -7.94
C VAL A 26 -2.81 11.01 -8.93
N ALA A 27 -2.50 11.15 -10.21
CA ALA A 27 -3.05 10.27 -11.23
C ALA A 27 -2.44 8.87 -11.12
N PRO A 28 -3.19 7.80 -11.46
CA PRO A 28 -2.62 6.47 -11.56
C PRO A 28 -1.40 6.47 -12.50
N PRO A 29 -0.32 5.79 -12.14
CA PRO A 29 0.83 5.65 -13.03
C PRO A 29 0.47 4.85 -14.28
N PRO A 30 1.23 4.99 -15.38
CA PRO A 30 1.01 4.17 -16.57
C PRO A 30 1.31 2.70 -16.30
N GLY A 31 0.60 1.82 -16.98
CA GLY A 31 0.71 0.36 -16.91
C GLY A 31 -0.63 -0.34 -17.04
N ASP A 32 -0.66 -1.47 -17.70
CA ASP A 32 -1.86 -2.28 -17.92
C ASP A 32 -2.16 -3.13 -16.68
N THR A 33 -1.15 -3.50 -15.92
CA THR A 33 -1.24 -4.23 -14.67
C THR A 33 -0.81 -3.37 -13.48
N LEU A 34 -1.27 -3.71 -12.29
CA LEU A 34 -0.84 -3.03 -11.07
C LEU A 34 0.66 -3.25 -10.80
N TRP A 35 1.19 -4.40 -11.18
CA TRP A 35 2.63 -4.68 -11.13
C TRP A 35 3.44 -3.70 -11.99
N GLU A 36 3.04 -3.47 -13.23
CA GLU A 36 3.70 -2.49 -14.10
C GLU A 36 3.64 -1.08 -13.54
N GLN A 37 2.48 -0.69 -12.98
CA GLN A 37 2.31 0.58 -12.31
C GLN A 37 3.25 0.73 -11.11
N SER A 38 3.41 -0.32 -10.30
CA SER A 38 4.34 -0.31 -9.18
C SER A 38 5.80 -0.19 -9.63
N ARG A 39 6.17 -0.87 -10.71
CA ARG A 39 7.54 -0.77 -11.29
C ARG A 39 7.79 0.59 -11.93
N TRP A 40 6.76 1.25 -12.41
CA TRP A 40 6.86 2.63 -12.87
C TRP A 40 7.16 3.56 -11.69
N ILE A 41 6.39 3.47 -10.61
CA ILE A 41 6.60 4.24 -9.36
C ILE A 41 8.00 3.96 -8.77
N ALA A 42 8.48 2.74 -8.83
CA ALA A 42 9.82 2.38 -8.33
C ALA A 42 10.95 3.17 -9.02
N ARG A 43 10.72 3.64 -10.26
CA ARG A 43 11.67 4.43 -11.04
C ARG A 43 11.39 5.93 -11.00
N ASP A 44 10.18 6.33 -10.56
CA ASP A 44 9.81 7.74 -10.43
C ASP A 44 10.27 8.28 -9.07
N GLU A 45 11.44 8.90 -9.07
CA GLU A 45 11.99 9.53 -7.87
C GLU A 45 11.24 10.79 -7.45
N THR A 46 10.36 11.33 -8.29
CA THR A 46 9.69 12.60 -7.99
C THR A 46 8.65 12.45 -6.87
N LEU A 47 7.67 11.57 -7.04
CA LEU A 47 6.61 11.35 -6.06
C LEU A 47 7.17 10.66 -4.80
N ARG A 48 7.97 9.62 -4.98
CA ARG A 48 8.56 8.88 -3.85
C ARG A 48 9.41 9.81 -2.99
N ASN A 49 10.36 10.53 -3.57
CA ASN A 49 11.23 11.45 -2.83
C ASN A 49 10.44 12.57 -2.18
N PHE A 50 9.41 13.09 -2.84
CA PHE A 50 8.55 14.12 -2.25
C PHE A 50 7.81 13.64 -1.01
N MET A 51 7.33 12.40 -1.01
CA MET A 51 6.51 11.83 0.06
C MET A 51 7.34 11.18 1.17
N LEU A 52 8.44 10.53 0.81
CA LEU A 52 9.23 9.71 1.75
C LEU A 52 10.40 10.46 2.38
N ASN A 53 10.87 11.54 1.75
CA ASN A 53 12.01 12.29 2.27
C ASN A 53 11.57 13.50 3.09
N GLU A 54 12.47 13.95 3.98
CA GLU A 54 12.27 15.15 4.76
C GLU A 54 12.06 16.41 3.87
N PRO A 55 11.27 17.37 4.31
CA PRO A 55 10.66 17.51 5.65
C PRO A 55 9.30 16.81 5.80
N ARG A 56 8.74 16.19 4.77
CA ARG A 56 7.40 15.58 4.82
C ARG A 56 7.45 14.11 5.24
N GLY A 57 8.48 13.41 4.83
CA GLY A 57 8.71 12.01 5.11
C GLY A 57 9.77 11.78 6.19
N GLY A 58 10.34 10.60 6.20
CA GLY A 58 11.39 10.12 7.08
C GLY A 58 11.62 8.63 6.86
N VAL A 59 12.73 8.11 7.36
CA VAL A 59 13.14 6.70 7.15
C VAL A 59 12.13 5.66 7.67
N PHE A 60 11.21 6.07 8.53
CA PHE A 60 10.18 5.23 9.13
C PHE A 60 8.83 5.29 8.40
N ARG A 61 8.71 6.14 7.37
CA ARG A 61 7.42 6.32 6.68
C ARG A 61 7.26 5.36 5.53
N HIS A 62 6.08 4.76 5.49
CA HIS A 62 5.55 4.09 4.31
C HIS A 62 4.39 4.91 3.76
N VAL A 63 4.24 4.95 2.45
CA VAL A 63 3.18 5.70 1.78
C VAL A 63 2.51 4.81 0.74
N ASN A 64 1.19 4.83 0.75
CA ASN A 64 0.35 3.99 -0.09
C ASN A 64 -0.41 4.87 -1.08
N LEU A 65 -0.25 4.67 -2.38
CA LEU A 65 -0.99 5.37 -3.41
C LEU A 65 -2.24 4.57 -3.79
N LEU A 66 -3.44 5.09 -3.48
CA LEU A 66 -4.67 4.48 -3.97
C LEU A 66 -4.80 4.67 -5.48
N VAL A 67 -5.14 3.61 -6.18
CA VAL A 67 -5.41 3.60 -7.62
C VAL A 67 -6.61 2.71 -7.92
N PRO A 68 -7.31 2.91 -9.05
CA PRO A 68 -8.32 1.97 -9.50
C PRO A 68 -7.74 0.56 -9.66
N SER A 69 -8.49 -0.44 -9.22
CA SER A 69 -8.11 -1.84 -9.41
C SER A 69 -8.09 -2.23 -10.90
N LYS A 70 -7.18 -3.13 -11.25
CA LYS A 70 -7.11 -3.79 -12.56
C LYS A 70 -7.85 -5.12 -12.54
N ASP A 71 -8.00 -5.74 -11.37
CA ASP A 71 -8.78 -6.97 -11.19
C ASP A 71 -10.22 -6.62 -10.82
N PRO A 72 -11.22 -7.11 -11.59
CA PRO A 72 -12.63 -6.79 -11.34
C PRO A 72 -13.18 -7.35 -10.02
N ARG A 73 -12.45 -8.25 -9.36
CA ARG A 73 -12.82 -8.79 -8.04
C ARG A 73 -12.47 -7.85 -6.89
N ALA A 74 -11.55 -6.91 -7.10
CA ALA A 74 -11.11 -5.99 -6.07
C ALA A 74 -11.86 -4.65 -6.15
N GLN A 75 -12.23 -4.10 -5.00
CA GLN A 75 -12.91 -2.80 -4.90
C GLN A 75 -11.95 -1.63 -5.06
N MET A 76 -10.68 -1.79 -4.72
CA MET A 76 -9.63 -0.78 -4.82
C MET A 76 -8.27 -1.45 -4.96
N ALA A 77 -7.30 -0.72 -5.49
CA ALA A 77 -5.91 -1.13 -5.52
C ALA A 77 -5.01 -0.07 -4.87
N TRP A 78 -3.81 -0.49 -4.45
CA TRP A 78 -2.81 0.45 -3.95
C TRP A 78 -1.39 0.05 -4.35
N ILE A 79 -0.52 1.05 -4.43
CA ILE A 79 0.91 0.89 -4.69
C ILE A 79 1.66 1.34 -3.45
N ILE A 80 2.54 0.48 -2.94
CA ILE A 80 3.32 0.71 -1.74
C ILE A 80 4.61 1.44 -2.11
N MET A 81 4.94 2.50 -1.37
CA MET A 81 6.21 3.22 -1.48
C MET A 81 6.89 3.20 -0.12
N GLU A 82 8.04 2.57 -0.06
CA GLU A 82 8.91 2.52 1.11
C GLU A 82 10.27 3.16 0.78
N PRO A 83 11.04 3.61 1.78
CA PRO A 83 12.31 4.30 1.52
C PRO A 83 13.27 3.52 0.63
N ALA A 84 13.34 2.20 0.79
CA ALA A 84 14.25 1.34 0.02
C ALA A 84 13.63 0.81 -1.28
N ASP A 85 12.33 0.56 -1.33
CA ASP A 85 11.68 -0.12 -2.47
C ASP A 85 10.19 0.23 -2.60
N THR A 86 9.56 -0.34 -3.62
CA THR A 86 8.11 -0.48 -3.80
C THR A 86 7.77 -1.98 -3.73
N PRO A 87 7.57 -2.53 -2.54
CA PRO A 87 7.33 -3.96 -2.38
C PRO A 87 6.00 -4.37 -3.01
N PRO A 88 5.86 -5.64 -3.45
CA PRO A 88 4.63 -6.14 -4.05
C PRO A 88 3.50 -6.31 -3.05
N MET A 89 3.80 -6.46 -1.78
CA MET A 89 2.85 -6.65 -0.69
C MET A 89 3.48 -6.26 0.65
N SER A 90 2.65 -5.69 1.55
CA SER A 90 3.02 -5.39 2.93
C SER A 90 1.79 -5.54 3.82
N GLY A 91 1.92 -6.28 4.92
CA GLY A 91 0.83 -6.54 5.86
C GLY A 91 0.37 -5.28 6.58
N SER A 92 1.27 -4.52 7.18
CA SER A 92 0.97 -3.27 7.89
C SER A 92 0.35 -2.22 6.97
N ASN A 93 0.87 -2.06 5.76
CA ASN A 93 0.28 -1.16 4.77
C ASN A 93 -1.12 -1.60 4.33
N SER A 94 -1.39 -2.90 4.23
CA SER A 94 -2.75 -3.41 3.96
C SER A 94 -3.74 -3.03 5.06
N LEU A 95 -3.32 -3.12 6.34
CA LEU A 95 -4.13 -2.70 7.48
C LEU A 95 -4.42 -1.20 7.41
N CYS A 96 -3.41 -0.37 7.15
CA CYS A 96 -3.56 1.08 7.01
C CYS A 96 -4.50 1.45 5.86
N VAL A 97 -4.31 0.86 4.68
CA VAL A 97 -5.14 1.11 3.50
C VAL A 97 -6.60 0.73 3.77
N ALA A 98 -6.85 -0.47 4.31
CA ALA A 98 -8.21 -0.91 4.62
C ALA A 98 -8.90 0.01 5.65
N THR A 99 -8.20 0.39 6.70
CA THR A 99 -8.70 1.32 7.72
C THR A 99 -9.05 2.67 7.10
N VAL A 100 -8.16 3.25 6.31
CA VAL A 100 -8.42 4.55 5.65
C VAL A 100 -9.58 4.45 4.67
N LEU A 101 -9.68 3.40 3.87
CA LEU A 101 -10.78 3.20 2.92
C LEU A 101 -12.14 3.18 3.62
N LEU A 102 -12.23 2.52 4.77
CA LEU A 102 -13.46 2.38 5.54
C LEU A 102 -13.75 3.62 6.39
N ASP A 103 -12.83 4.06 7.23
CA ASP A 103 -13.02 5.17 8.16
C ASP A 103 -13.21 6.53 7.46
N SER A 104 -12.67 6.69 6.24
CA SER A 104 -12.89 7.89 5.41
C SER A 104 -14.10 7.79 4.49
N GLY A 105 -14.84 6.67 4.50
CA GLY A 105 -16.02 6.47 3.66
C GLY A 105 -15.71 6.38 2.15
N ILE A 106 -14.45 6.08 1.77
CA ILE A 106 -14.07 5.86 0.36
C ILE A 106 -14.72 4.57 -0.15
N LEU A 107 -14.73 3.53 0.70
CA LEU A 107 -15.53 2.33 0.49
C LEU A 107 -16.62 2.22 1.55
N PRO A 108 -17.79 1.64 1.22
CA PRO A 108 -18.86 1.49 2.20
C PRO A 108 -18.46 0.52 3.31
N MET A 109 -18.82 0.89 4.54
CA MET A 109 -18.66 0.06 5.73
C MET A 109 -19.98 -0.65 6.05
N THR A 110 -19.90 -1.90 6.44
CA THR A 110 -21.02 -2.70 6.97
C THR A 110 -20.67 -3.14 8.40
N GLU A 111 -21.56 -2.90 9.35
CA GLU A 111 -21.40 -3.36 10.72
C GLU A 111 -22.20 -4.65 10.98
N PRO A 112 -21.74 -5.55 11.83
CA PRO A 112 -20.50 -5.48 12.61
C PRO A 112 -19.24 -5.94 11.86
N VAL A 113 -19.34 -6.44 10.62
CA VAL A 113 -18.23 -6.96 9.84
C VAL A 113 -18.30 -6.48 8.41
N THR A 114 -17.19 -5.98 7.91
CA THR A 114 -16.98 -5.62 6.50
C THR A 114 -15.95 -6.56 5.87
N HIS A 115 -16.25 -7.07 4.70
CA HIS A 115 -15.31 -7.84 3.87
C HIS A 115 -14.92 -7.01 2.64
N LEU A 116 -13.62 -6.92 2.38
CA LEU A 116 -13.07 -6.27 1.21
C LEU A 116 -12.13 -7.23 0.47
N VAL A 117 -12.07 -7.07 -0.84
CA VAL A 117 -10.99 -7.61 -1.66
C VAL A 117 -10.25 -6.42 -2.24
N LEU A 118 -8.97 -6.32 -1.97
CA LEU A 118 -8.11 -5.25 -2.46
C LEU A 118 -7.03 -5.85 -3.35
N GLU A 119 -6.51 -5.05 -4.28
CA GLU A 119 -5.44 -5.48 -5.17
C GLU A 119 -4.12 -4.81 -4.75
N ALA A 120 -3.13 -5.63 -4.39
CA ALA A 120 -1.73 -5.23 -4.26
C ALA A 120 -0.95 -5.62 -5.52
N PRO A 121 0.24 -5.06 -5.79
CA PRO A 121 1.07 -5.50 -6.92
C PRO A 121 1.41 -6.99 -6.90
N GLY A 122 1.40 -7.61 -5.72
CA GLY A 122 1.62 -9.06 -5.52
C GLY A 122 0.39 -9.93 -5.71
N GLY A 123 -0.81 -9.34 -5.84
CA GLY A 123 -2.06 -10.10 -6.02
C GLY A 123 -3.22 -9.58 -5.19
N LEU A 124 -4.30 -10.36 -5.16
CA LEU A 124 -5.48 -10.03 -4.36
C LEU A 124 -5.24 -10.30 -2.88
N VAL A 125 -5.75 -9.40 -2.07
CA VAL A 125 -5.68 -9.44 -0.62
C VAL A 125 -7.09 -9.36 -0.06
N GLU A 126 -7.50 -10.38 0.69
CA GLU A 126 -8.79 -10.42 1.35
C GLU A 126 -8.68 -9.78 2.73
N ILE A 127 -9.60 -8.90 3.06
CA ILE A 127 -9.65 -8.15 4.31
C ILE A 127 -10.96 -8.47 5.03
N THR A 128 -10.86 -8.71 6.32
CA THR A 128 -12.01 -8.76 7.23
C THR A 128 -11.86 -7.69 8.30
N ALA A 129 -12.75 -6.72 8.33
CA ALA A 129 -12.77 -5.65 9.32
C ALA A 129 -13.94 -5.81 10.29
N GLN A 130 -13.67 -5.82 11.59
CA GLN A 130 -14.68 -5.66 12.62
C GLN A 130 -14.94 -4.17 12.79
N CYS A 131 -16.21 -3.79 12.61
CA CYS A 131 -16.61 -2.39 12.53
C CYS A 131 -17.66 -2.09 13.58
N ARG A 132 -17.55 -0.91 14.19
CA ARG A 132 -18.52 -0.40 15.15
C ARG A 132 -18.52 1.12 15.17
N ASP A 133 -19.71 1.71 15.21
CA ASP A 133 -19.92 3.16 15.28
C ASP A 133 -19.17 3.91 14.15
N GLY A 134 -19.19 3.35 12.94
CA GLY A 134 -18.56 3.95 11.76
C GLY A 134 -17.04 3.85 11.75
N LYS A 135 -16.44 2.94 12.52
CA LYS A 135 -15.00 2.76 12.63
C LYS A 135 -14.59 1.31 12.49
N ALA A 136 -13.51 1.06 11.76
CA ALA A 136 -12.81 -0.23 11.71
C ALA A 136 -11.94 -0.40 12.97
N GLU A 137 -12.41 -1.21 13.93
CA GLU A 137 -11.71 -1.42 15.21
C GLU A 137 -10.62 -2.50 15.14
N LYS A 138 -10.85 -3.53 14.33
CA LYS A 138 -9.90 -4.62 14.11
C LYS A 138 -9.92 -5.02 12.65
N VAL A 139 -8.75 -5.08 12.05
CA VAL A 139 -8.58 -5.46 10.64
C VAL A 139 -7.71 -6.72 10.57
N GLU A 140 -8.20 -7.71 9.86
CA GLU A 140 -7.50 -8.97 9.57
C GLU A 140 -7.22 -9.05 8.08
N VAL A 141 -6.01 -9.47 7.72
CA VAL A 141 -5.51 -9.58 6.35
C VAL A 141 -5.21 -11.03 6.02
N HIS A 142 -5.83 -11.56 4.99
CA HIS A 142 -5.44 -12.81 4.36
C HIS A 142 -4.42 -12.51 3.27
N ASN A 143 -3.17 -12.78 3.58
CA ASN A 143 -2.04 -12.42 2.73
C ASN A 143 -1.97 -13.28 1.46
N VAL A 144 -1.27 -12.77 0.44
CA VAL A 144 -0.89 -13.55 -0.73
C VAL A 144 -0.01 -14.74 -0.33
N PRO A 145 -0.03 -15.86 -1.09
CA PRO A 145 0.82 -17.01 -0.79
C PRO A 145 2.31 -16.63 -0.76
N SER A 146 3.02 -17.14 0.25
CA SER A 146 4.48 -17.03 0.31
C SER A 146 5.11 -18.39 -0.03
N PHE A 147 6.26 -18.36 -0.66
CA PHE A 147 6.99 -19.56 -1.06
C PHE A 147 8.50 -19.33 -0.99
N ALA A 148 9.25 -20.43 -0.84
CA ALA A 148 10.70 -20.39 -0.95
C ALA A 148 11.09 -20.64 -2.42
N ASP A 149 11.75 -19.67 -3.05
CA ASP A 149 12.27 -19.81 -4.43
C ASP A 149 13.42 -20.85 -4.48
N LYS A 150 14.28 -20.83 -3.48
CA LYS A 150 15.43 -21.73 -3.38
C LYS A 150 15.60 -22.27 -1.96
N ILE A 151 15.69 -23.57 -1.85
CA ILE A 151 15.97 -24.27 -0.59
C ILE A 151 17.32 -25.01 -0.76
N ASP A 152 18.18 -24.96 0.24
CA ASP A 152 19.48 -25.63 0.29
C ASP A 152 20.36 -25.33 -0.93
N ARG A 153 20.47 -24.05 -1.31
CA ARG A 153 21.30 -23.56 -2.41
C ARG A 153 22.42 -22.66 -1.90
N TRP A 154 23.58 -22.85 -2.47
CA TRP A 154 24.68 -21.91 -2.27
C TRP A 154 24.36 -20.58 -2.97
N ILE A 155 24.65 -19.49 -2.27
CA ILE A 155 24.55 -18.14 -2.80
C ILE A 155 25.96 -17.55 -2.81
N GLU A 156 26.43 -17.13 -3.97
CA GLU A 156 27.69 -16.39 -4.09
C GLU A 156 27.41 -14.90 -3.82
N VAL A 157 28.10 -14.33 -2.85
CA VAL A 157 27.99 -12.92 -2.50
C VAL A 157 29.31 -12.26 -2.78
N GLU A 158 29.32 -11.27 -3.68
CA GLU A 158 30.52 -10.54 -4.07
C GLU A 158 31.19 -9.92 -2.83
N GLY A 159 32.48 -10.18 -2.65
CA GLY A 159 33.28 -9.69 -1.54
C GLY A 159 33.12 -10.42 -0.20
N VAL A 160 32.23 -11.44 -0.14
CA VAL A 160 31.97 -12.20 1.10
C VAL A 160 32.35 -13.68 0.93
N GLY A 161 32.25 -14.21 -0.28
CA GLY A 161 32.43 -15.64 -0.59
C GLY A 161 31.12 -16.40 -0.63
N SER A 162 31.20 -17.72 -0.67
CA SER A 162 30.05 -18.65 -0.71
C SER A 162 29.93 -19.44 0.57
#